data_e16cf9817fa2da698f5f2166709d86d6
#
_entry.id   e16cf9817fa2da698f5f2166709d86d6
#
_cell.length_a   1.000
_cell.length_b   1.000
_cell.length_c   1.000
_cell.angle_alpha   90.00
_cell.angle_beta   90.00
_cell.angle_gamma   90.00
#
_symmetry.space_group_name_H-M   'P 1'
#
loop_
_entity.id
_entity.type
_entity.pdbx_description
1 polymer ?
#
loop_
_entity_poly.entity_id
_entity_poly.type
_entity_poly.pdbx_seq_one_letter_code
_entity_poly.pdbx_strand_id
1 'polypeptide(L)'
;MKVVIVGGVAGGASAAARIRRLDEHAQIIMIERSGYMSYANFGLPYYVGGVIKEQEELTLQTPESFWEDLPCDGSVTLLDVRTEGEYRRGHLNGFRNLPLDDLREHLDELERDKPVYVNCQTGLRSYLACRLLTQYGFSCSHLSGGYSFYQVVTQERLTAQSAYPCGMEKL
;
A
#
# COMPACT_ATOMS: atom_id res chain seq x y z
N MET A 1 -14.59 -6.79 -18.27
CA MET A 1 -13.91 -5.92 -19.27
C MET A 1 -12.41 -6.06 -19.12
N LYS A 2 -11.64 -5.96 -20.24
CA LYS A 2 -10.18 -5.94 -20.18
C LYS A 2 -9.69 -4.55 -20.61
N VAL A 3 -8.89 -3.88 -19.80
CA VAL A 3 -8.38 -2.53 -20.02
C VAL A 3 -6.86 -2.52 -19.89
N VAL A 4 -6.21 -1.89 -20.84
CA VAL A 4 -4.75 -1.65 -20.80
C VAL A 4 -4.53 -0.16 -20.62
N ILE A 5 -3.79 0.23 -19.59
CA ILE A 5 -3.43 1.60 -19.28
C ILE A 5 -1.94 1.75 -19.53
N VAL A 6 -1.56 2.69 -20.37
CA VAL A 6 -0.15 3.01 -20.64
C VAL A 6 0.21 4.28 -19.86
N GLY A 7 1.14 4.17 -18.92
CA GLY A 7 1.53 5.20 -17.98
C GLY A 7 0.92 5.01 -16.59
N GLY A 8 1.76 4.84 -15.59
CA GLY A 8 1.38 4.56 -14.20
C GLY A 8 1.33 5.78 -13.29
N VAL A 9 1.67 6.97 -13.79
CA VAL A 9 1.71 8.21 -13.01
C VAL A 9 0.28 8.72 -12.76
N ALA A 10 0.09 9.92 -12.27
CA ALA A 10 -1.18 10.44 -11.75
C ALA A 10 -2.42 10.11 -12.61
N GLY A 11 -2.35 10.28 -13.93
CA GLY A 11 -3.48 9.99 -14.82
C GLY A 11 -3.81 8.50 -14.94
N GLY A 12 -2.81 7.66 -15.15
CA GLY A 12 -2.99 6.22 -15.28
C GLY A 12 -3.44 5.58 -13.97
N ALA A 13 -2.83 5.94 -12.86
CA ALA A 13 -3.21 5.47 -11.54
C ALA A 13 -4.65 5.88 -11.17
N SER A 14 -5.03 7.13 -11.45
CA SER A 14 -6.41 7.62 -11.24
C SER A 14 -7.43 6.91 -12.12
N ALA A 15 -7.09 6.66 -13.40
CA ALA A 15 -7.94 5.92 -14.32
C ALA A 15 -8.13 4.47 -13.87
N ALA A 16 -7.06 3.79 -13.48
CA ALA A 16 -7.12 2.42 -12.94
C ALA A 16 -8.02 2.33 -11.71
N ALA A 17 -7.84 3.25 -10.75
CA ALA A 17 -8.66 3.33 -9.56
C ALA A 17 -10.14 3.59 -9.88
N ARG A 18 -10.42 4.45 -10.86
CA ARG A 18 -11.78 4.74 -11.29
C ARG A 18 -12.43 3.55 -11.99
N ILE A 19 -11.73 2.88 -12.87
CA ILE A 19 -12.22 1.69 -13.56
C ILE A 19 -12.54 0.57 -12.57
N ARG A 20 -11.67 0.35 -11.59
CA ARG A 20 -11.89 -0.65 -10.55
C ARG A 20 -13.15 -0.39 -9.73
N ARG A 21 -13.46 0.88 -9.44
CA ARG A 21 -14.70 1.25 -8.73
C ARG A 21 -15.96 1.07 -9.58
N LEU A 22 -15.83 1.13 -10.90
CA LEU A 22 -16.96 0.96 -11.83
C LEU A 22 -17.21 -0.51 -12.20
N ASP A 23 -16.16 -1.32 -12.20
CA ASP A 23 -16.22 -2.74 -12.54
C ASP A 23 -15.15 -3.50 -11.72
N GLU A 24 -15.61 -4.16 -10.65
CA GLU A 24 -14.75 -4.94 -9.75
C GLU A 24 -14.06 -6.12 -10.46
N HIS A 25 -14.68 -6.63 -11.53
CA HIS A 25 -14.17 -7.77 -12.28
C HIS A 25 -13.35 -7.36 -13.51
N ALA A 26 -13.18 -6.06 -13.75
CA ALA A 26 -12.33 -5.60 -14.85
C ALA A 26 -10.90 -6.10 -14.70
N GLN A 27 -10.37 -6.69 -15.77
CA GLN A 27 -8.95 -6.98 -15.86
C GLN A 27 -8.23 -5.69 -16.26
N ILE A 28 -7.47 -5.11 -15.35
CA ILE A 28 -6.71 -3.87 -15.57
C ILE A 28 -5.24 -4.25 -15.67
N ILE A 29 -4.64 -3.93 -16.81
CA ILE A 29 -3.19 -4.09 -17.05
C ILE A 29 -2.61 -2.68 -17.15
N MET A 30 -1.67 -2.37 -16.28
CA MET A 30 -0.94 -1.10 -16.34
C MET A 30 0.47 -1.35 -16.86
N ILE A 31 0.86 -0.60 -17.88
CA ILE A 31 2.20 -0.64 -18.46
C ILE A 31 2.88 0.68 -18.11
N GLU A 32 3.92 0.61 -17.30
CA GLU A 32 4.74 1.76 -16.94
C GLU A 32 6.19 1.49 -17.32
N ARG A 33 6.83 2.48 -17.92
CA ARG A 33 8.22 2.37 -18.37
C ARG A 33 9.22 2.66 -17.25
N SER A 34 8.84 3.53 -16.31
CA SER A 34 9.61 3.80 -15.11
C SER A 34 9.21 2.81 -14.01
N GLY A 35 10.13 2.42 -13.14
CA GLY A 35 9.82 1.58 -11.98
C GLY A 35 8.94 2.25 -10.92
N TYR A 36 8.41 3.45 -11.21
CA TYR A 36 7.71 4.28 -10.24
C TYR A 36 6.22 4.42 -10.57
N MET A 37 5.36 3.96 -9.69
CA MET A 37 3.95 4.31 -9.66
C MET A 37 3.78 5.48 -8.67
N SER A 38 3.05 6.53 -9.05
CA SER A 38 2.82 7.70 -8.18
C SER A 38 4.03 8.65 -8.04
N TYR A 39 4.48 9.19 -9.14
CA TYR A 39 5.54 10.19 -9.16
C TYR A 39 4.96 11.61 -9.02
N ALA A 40 5.54 12.41 -8.14
CA ALA A 40 5.11 13.80 -7.94
C ALA A 40 5.58 14.71 -9.10
N ASN A 41 4.89 14.64 -10.23
CA ASN A 41 5.22 15.48 -11.40
C ASN A 41 5.28 16.97 -11.10
N PHE A 42 4.53 17.44 -10.10
CA PHE A 42 4.56 18.83 -9.64
C PHE A 42 5.88 19.20 -8.94
N GLY A 43 6.64 18.22 -8.47
CA GLY A 43 7.97 18.42 -7.89
C GLY A 43 9.08 18.58 -8.95
N LEU A 44 8.86 18.15 -10.19
CA LEU A 44 9.87 18.21 -11.26
C LEU A 44 10.47 19.61 -11.48
N PRO A 45 9.70 20.71 -11.55
CA PRO A 45 10.25 22.04 -11.67
C PRO A 45 11.17 22.42 -10.51
N TYR A 46 10.86 21.95 -9.30
CA TYR A 46 11.67 22.21 -8.10
C TYR A 46 12.93 21.35 -8.07
N TYR A 47 12.87 20.14 -8.60
CA TYR A 47 14.05 19.29 -8.78
C TYR A 47 14.99 19.87 -9.84
N VAL A 48 14.48 20.26 -11.00
CA VAL A 48 15.25 20.91 -12.06
C VAL A 48 15.82 22.25 -11.59
N GLY A 49 15.07 22.98 -10.75
CA GLY A 49 15.50 24.23 -10.12
C GLY A 49 16.47 24.07 -8.95
N GLY A 50 16.84 22.83 -8.57
CA GLY A 50 17.80 22.55 -7.50
C GLY A 50 17.27 22.78 -6.08
N VAL A 51 15.96 22.98 -5.91
CA VAL A 51 15.30 23.10 -4.60
C VAL A 51 15.13 21.71 -3.98
N ILE A 52 14.67 20.75 -4.77
CA ILE A 52 14.67 19.32 -4.44
C ILE A 52 16.00 18.76 -4.96
N LYS A 53 16.79 18.16 -4.11
CA LYS A 53 18.14 17.73 -4.44
C LYS A 53 18.21 16.27 -4.88
N GLU A 54 17.39 15.44 -4.27
CA GLU A 54 17.40 13.99 -4.51
C GLU A 54 16.13 13.58 -5.27
N GLN A 55 16.30 12.72 -6.26
CA GLN A 55 15.19 12.22 -7.08
C GLN A 55 14.16 11.44 -6.26
N GLU A 56 14.62 10.79 -5.21
CA GLU A 56 13.82 10.02 -4.27
C GLU A 56 12.77 10.88 -3.56
N GLU A 57 13.06 12.16 -3.34
CA GLU A 57 12.10 13.12 -2.75
C GLU A 57 10.89 13.40 -3.65
N LEU A 58 10.96 13.04 -4.94
CA LEU A 58 9.85 13.11 -5.88
C LEU A 58 8.95 11.87 -5.83
N THR A 59 9.41 10.79 -5.25
CA THR A 59 8.58 9.60 -5.02
C THR A 59 7.75 9.83 -3.77
N LEU A 60 6.43 9.87 -3.93
CA LEU A 60 5.50 10.15 -2.84
C LEU A 60 5.54 9.10 -1.73
N GLN A 61 5.91 7.90 -2.03
CA GLN A 61 6.37 6.80 -1.15
C GLN A 61 6.76 5.61 -2.01
N THR A 62 7.85 4.95 -1.69
CA THR A 62 8.03 3.59 -2.15
C THR A 62 7.22 2.68 -1.21
N PRO A 63 6.68 1.57 -1.70
CA PRO A 63 6.02 0.58 -0.83
C PRO A 63 6.91 0.16 0.32
N GLU A 64 8.20 0.09 0.03
CA GLU A 64 9.22 -0.30 0.99
C GLU A 64 9.34 0.67 2.15
N SER A 65 9.48 1.98 1.88
CA SER A 65 9.61 2.99 2.92
C SER A 65 8.40 2.99 3.85
N PHE A 66 7.21 2.76 3.30
CA PHE A 66 6.00 2.72 4.11
C PHE A 66 5.94 1.52 5.06
N TRP A 67 6.46 0.36 4.65
CA TRP A 67 6.44 -0.85 5.47
C TRP A 67 7.58 -0.91 6.49
N GLU A 68 8.75 -0.38 6.11
CA GLU A 68 9.94 -0.35 6.95
C GLU A 68 9.83 0.71 8.06
N ASP A 69 9.08 1.79 7.81
CA ASP A 69 8.88 2.90 8.73
C ASP A 69 7.69 2.71 9.69
N LEU A 70 6.93 1.60 9.59
CA LEU A 70 5.85 1.34 10.53
C LEU A 70 6.42 1.04 11.92
N PRO A 71 6.11 1.86 12.94
CA PRO A 71 6.59 1.62 14.28
C PRO A 71 6.02 0.29 14.81
N CYS A 72 6.89 -0.67 15.11
CA CYS A 72 6.52 -1.92 15.77
C CYS A 72 6.82 -1.89 17.28
N ASP A 73 7.00 -0.71 17.85
CA ASP A 73 7.35 -0.47 19.25
C ASP A 73 6.14 -0.32 20.19
N GLY A 74 4.94 -0.50 19.64
CA GLY A 74 3.68 -0.32 20.38
C GLY A 74 3.18 1.13 20.46
N SER A 75 3.86 2.07 19.81
CA SER A 75 3.40 3.47 19.70
C SER A 75 2.19 3.66 18.79
N VAL A 76 1.90 2.65 17.98
CA VAL A 76 0.78 2.63 17.04
C VAL A 76 0.00 1.32 17.13
N THR A 77 -1.24 1.31 16.67
CA THR A 77 -2.04 0.09 16.51
C THR A 77 -1.98 -0.38 15.06
N LEU A 78 -1.49 -1.60 14.84
CA LEU A 78 -1.41 -2.23 13.52
C LEU A 78 -2.57 -3.24 13.39
N LEU A 79 -3.49 -2.98 12.45
CA LEU A 79 -4.75 -3.73 12.35
C LEU A 79 -4.92 -4.36 10.97
N ASP A 80 -5.13 -5.67 10.93
CA ASP A 80 -5.49 -6.40 9.72
C ASP A 80 -6.98 -6.75 9.76
N VAL A 81 -7.77 -6.14 8.87
CA VAL A 81 -9.22 -6.29 8.82
C VAL A 81 -9.70 -7.36 7.83
N ARG A 82 -8.81 -8.26 7.45
CA ARG A 82 -9.18 -9.45 6.68
C ARG A 82 -9.84 -10.49 7.57
N THR A 83 -10.47 -11.47 6.94
CA THR A 83 -10.99 -12.63 7.67
C THR A 83 -9.86 -13.38 8.36
N GLU A 84 -10.20 -14.10 9.43
CA GLU A 84 -9.24 -14.92 10.17
C GLU A 84 -8.55 -15.96 9.26
N GLY A 85 -9.30 -16.54 8.32
CA GLY A 85 -8.75 -17.50 7.36
C GLY A 85 -7.73 -16.89 6.39
N GLU A 86 -7.93 -15.63 5.96
CA GLU A 86 -6.94 -14.89 5.15
C GLU A 86 -5.70 -14.56 5.98
N TYR A 87 -5.88 -14.10 7.20
CA TYR A 87 -4.80 -13.76 8.11
C TYR A 87 -3.91 -14.96 8.44
N ARG A 88 -4.51 -16.13 8.74
CA ARG A 88 -3.76 -17.36 9.05
C ARG A 88 -2.92 -17.86 7.87
N ARG A 89 -3.31 -17.58 6.63
CA ARG A 89 -2.53 -17.96 5.43
C ARG A 89 -1.29 -17.11 5.21
N GLY A 90 -1.20 -15.98 5.91
CA GLY A 90 -0.07 -15.06 5.89
C GLY A 90 -0.55 -13.65 6.19
N HIS A 91 0.24 -12.92 6.95
CA HIS A 91 -0.07 -11.56 7.39
C HIS A 91 1.22 -10.74 7.55
N LEU A 92 1.06 -9.45 7.74
CA LEU A 92 2.15 -8.55 8.04
C LEU A 92 2.57 -8.70 9.50
N ASN A 93 3.87 -8.71 9.73
CA ASN A 93 4.40 -8.83 11.08
C ASN A 93 3.92 -7.66 11.97
N GLY A 94 3.54 -7.96 13.19
CA GLY A 94 3.04 -6.97 14.15
C GLY A 94 1.56 -6.58 13.98
N PHE A 95 0.88 -6.98 12.91
CA PHE A 95 -0.54 -6.69 12.72
C PHE A 95 -1.42 -7.67 13.53
N ARG A 96 -2.36 -7.11 14.28
CA ARG A 96 -3.42 -7.86 14.97
C ARG A 96 -4.60 -8.06 14.01
N ASN A 97 -5.16 -9.25 13.97
CA ASN A 97 -6.36 -9.50 13.18
C ASN A 97 -7.63 -9.06 13.94
N LEU A 98 -8.42 -8.25 13.29
CA LEU A 98 -9.78 -7.91 13.69
C LEU A 98 -10.61 -7.69 12.42
N PRO A 99 -11.41 -8.67 11.99
CA PRO A 99 -12.17 -8.60 10.76
C PRO A 99 -13.05 -7.36 10.68
N LEU A 100 -13.21 -6.81 9.46
CA LEU A 100 -14.02 -5.60 9.24
C LEU A 100 -15.45 -5.74 9.79
N ASP A 101 -16.02 -6.93 9.66
CA ASP A 101 -17.40 -7.20 10.08
C ASP A 101 -17.56 -7.11 11.59
N ASP A 102 -16.54 -7.49 12.34
CA ASP A 102 -16.52 -7.48 13.80
C ASP A 102 -16.00 -6.16 14.39
N LEU A 103 -15.36 -5.33 13.54
CA LEU A 103 -14.65 -4.13 13.99
C LEU A 103 -15.50 -3.17 14.83
N ARG A 104 -16.80 -3.04 14.52
CA ARG A 104 -17.70 -2.12 15.22
C ARG A 104 -17.96 -2.55 16.67
N GLU A 105 -17.99 -3.84 16.91
CA GLU A 105 -18.28 -4.40 18.24
C GLU A 105 -17.06 -4.40 19.16
N HIS A 106 -15.85 -4.25 18.57
CA HIS A 106 -14.58 -4.31 19.27
C HIS A 106 -13.81 -2.96 19.31
N LEU A 107 -14.51 -1.85 19.06
CA LEU A 107 -13.88 -0.51 19.09
C LEU A 107 -13.30 -0.14 20.46
N ASP A 108 -13.88 -0.66 21.53
CA ASP A 108 -13.44 -0.40 22.90
C ASP A 108 -12.11 -1.10 23.25
N GLU A 109 -11.69 -2.07 22.44
CA GLU A 109 -10.40 -2.73 22.58
C GLU A 109 -9.24 -1.93 21.96
N LEU A 110 -9.56 -0.90 21.19
CA LEU A 110 -8.57 -0.06 20.50
C LEU A 110 -8.22 1.17 21.34
N GLU A 111 -6.93 1.45 21.45
CA GLU A 111 -6.42 2.62 22.17
C GLU A 111 -6.66 3.88 21.33
N ARG A 112 -7.39 4.85 21.87
CA ARG A 112 -7.81 6.06 21.15
C ARG A 112 -6.70 7.10 20.97
N ASP A 113 -5.71 7.05 21.81
CA ASP A 113 -4.55 7.94 21.83
C ASP A 113 -3.44 7.49 20.85
N LYS A 114 -3.56 6.28 20.29
CA LYS A 114 -2.61 5.75 19.31
C LYS A 114 -3.16 5.84 17.88
N PRO A 115 -2.32 6.23 16.91
CA PRO A 115 -2.67 6.11 15.50
C PRO A 115 -2.92 4.65 15.12
N VAL A 116 -3.93 4.41 14.29
CA VAL A 116 -4.30 3.08 13.81
C VAL A 116 -3.92 2.94 12.33
N TYR A 117 -3.05 2.00 12.01
CA TYR A 117 -2.73 1.65 10.63
C TYR A 117 -3.47 0.38 10.23
N VAL A 118 -4.28 0.48 9.19
CA VAL A 118 -5.20 -0.58 8.80
C VAL A 118 -4.78 -1.23 7.49
N ASN A 119 -4.63 -2.54 7.51
CA ASN A 119 -4.36 -3.37 6.34
C ASN A 119 -5.56 -4.24 5.97
N CYS A 120 -5.69 -4.54 4.67
CA CYS A 120 -6.55 -5.61 4.17
C CYS A 120 -5.91 -6.25 2.92
N GLN A 121 -6.65 -7.05 2.15
CA GLN A 121 -6.09 -7.73 0.99
C GLN A 121 -5.69 -6.76 -0.14
N THR A 122 -6.54 -5.78 -0.48
CA THR A 122 -6.36 -4.91 -1.67
C THR A 122 -6.54 -3.41 -1.40
N GLY A 123 -6.82 -3.01 -0.16
CA GLY A 123 -7.02 -1.61 0.23
C GLY A 123 -8.48 -1.17 0.43
N LEU A 124 -9.49 -1.89 -0.11
CA LEU A 124 -10.89 -1.48 0.00
C LEU A 124 -11.44 -1.64 1.42
N ARG A 125 -11.29 -2.82 2.03
CA ARG A 125 -11.77 -3.09 3.39
C ARG A 125 -11.06 -2.19 4.42
N SER A 126 -9.77 -1.97 4.26
CA SER A 126 -9.01 -1.06 5.13
C SER A 126 -9.46 0.39 4.99
N TYR A 127 -9.81 0.85 3.79
CA TYR A 127 -10.43 2.15 3.59
C TYR A 127 -11.78 2.27 4.32
N LEU A 128 -12.64 1.26 4.20
CA LEU A 128 -13.94 1.25 4.90
C LEU A 128 -13.76 1.20 6.42
N ALA A 129 -12.81 0.41 6.91
CA ALA A 129 -12.44 0.38 8.32
C ALA A 129 -11.96 1.75 8.83
N CYS A 130 -11.09 2.42 8.08
CA CYS A 130 -10.65 3.77 8.43
C CYS A 130 -11.80 4.78 8.45
N ARG A 131 -12.75 4.68 7.50
CA ARG A 131 -13.94 5.52 7.51
C ARG A 131 -14.76 5.31 8.78
N LEU A 132 -14.93 4.05 9.19
CA LEU A 132 -15.62 3.71 10.44
C LEU A 132 -14.84 4.26 11.65
N LEU A 133 -13.57 3.94 11.78
CA LEU A 133 -12.73 4.38 12.89
C LEU A 133 -12.71 5.91 13.05
N THR A 134 -12.59 6.64 11.95
CA THR A 134 -12.61 8.12 11.96
C THR A 134 -13.94 8.67 12.52
N GLN A 135 -15.08 8.04 12.20
CA GLN A 135 -16.38 8.44 12.77
C GLN A 135 -16.44 8.27 14.29
N TYR A 136 -15.66 7.34 14.83
CA TYR A 136 -15.56 7.12 16.28
C TYR A 136 -14.37 7.85 16.93
N GLY A 137 -13.71 8.76 16.18
CA GLY A 137 -12.69 9.66 16.70
C GLY A 137 -11.27 9.10 16.73
N PHE A 138 -11.00 8.00 16.04
CA PHE A 138 -9.65 7.47 15.90
C PHE A 138 -8.86 8.20 14.80
N SER A 139 -7.57 8.43 15.05
CA SER A 139 -6.62 8.81 14.00
C SER A 139 -6.20 7.54 13.25
N CYS A 140 -6.52 7.43 11.97
CA CYS A 140 -6.21 6.21 11.23
C CYS A 140 -5.75 6.47 9.79
N SER A 141 -4.91 5.57 9.31
CA SER A 141 -4.41 5.50 7.94
C SER A 141 -4.55 4.07 7.42
N HIS A 142 -4.85 3.91 6.15
CA HIS A 142 -4.96 2.59 5.54
C HIS A 142 -3.86 2.35 4.50
N LEU A 143 -3.48 1.10 4.37
CA LEU A 143 -2.47 0.66 3.43
C LEU A 143 -3.09 0.49 2.04
N SER A 144 -2.74 1.39 1.12
CA SER A 144 -3.17 1.29 -0.27
C SER A 144 -2.51 0.08 -0.94
N GLY A 145 -3.31 -0.72 -1.69
CA GLY A 145 -2.84 -1.98 -2.28
C GLY A 145 -2.82 -3.17 -1.32
N GLY A 146 -2.79 -2.94 0.00
CA GLY A 146 -2.91 -3.97 1.02
C GLY A 146 -1.88 -5.09 0.95
N TYR A 147 -2.23 -6.24 1.52
CA TYR A 147 -1.35 -7.40 1.61
C TYR A 147 -0.93 -7.98 0.26
N SER A 148 -1.81 -7.91 -0.76
CA SER A 148 -1.46 -8.35 -2.12
C SER A 148 -0.28 -7.57 -2.69
N PHE A 149 -0.25 -6.27 -2.46
CA PHE A 149 0.84 -5.43 -2.93
C PHE A 149 2.15 -5.71 -2.18
N TYR A 150 2.08 -5.86 -0.86
CA TYR A 150 3.20 -6.29 -0.05
C TYR A 150 3.81 -7.62 -0.55
N GLN A 151 2.97 -8.61 -0.86
CA GLN A 151 3.44 -9.89 -1.37
C GLN A 151 4.20 -9.74 -2.69
N VAL A 152 3.68 -8.95 -3.63
CA VAL A 152 4.34 -8.71 -4.92
C VAL A 152 5.71 -8.07 -4.71
N VAL A 153 5.79 -6.99 -3.94
CA VAL A 153 7.04 -6.27 -3.69
C VAL A 153 8.06 -7.16 -2.97
N THR A 154 7.64 -7.91 -1.96
CA THR A 154 8.54 -8.81 -1.22
C THR A 154 9.04 -9.95 -2.10
N GLN A 155 8.18 -10.50 -2.97
CA GLN A 155 8.56 -11.55 -3.90
C GLN A 155 9.52 -11.04 -4.99
N GLU A 156 9.28 -9.84 -5.50
CA GLU A 156 10.20 -9.20 -6.45
C GLU A 156 11.57 -8.94 -5.83
N ARG A 157 11.62 -8.51 -4.57
CA ARG A 157 12.89 -8.36 -3.82
C ARG A 157 13.64 -9.67 -3.67
N LEU A 158 12.97 -10.74 -3.27
CA LEU A 158 13.58 -12.06 -3.16
C LEU A 158 14.11 -12.54 -4.51
N THR A 159 13.37 -12.31 -5.58
CA THR A 159 13.77 -12.65 -6.94
C THR A 159 14.94 -11.77 -7.40
N ALA A 160 14.91 -10.47 -7.13
CA ALA A 160 16.01 -9.56 -7.47
C ALA A 160 17.29 -9.83 -6.66
N GLN A 161 17.16 -10.25 -5.41
CA GLN A 161 18.30 -10.68 -4.59
C GLN A 161 18.88 -12.03 -5.02
N SER A 162 18.07 -12.90 -5.59
CA SER A 162 18.48 -14.22 -6.08
C SER A 162 18.93 -14.22 -7.54
N ALA A 163 18.44 -13.27 -8.34
CA ALA A 163 18.79 -13.12 -9.73
C ALA A 163 19.95 -12.11 -9.87
N TYR A 164 21.12 -12.59 -10.22
CA TYR A 164 22.13 -11.72 -10.81
C TYR A 164 21.54 -11.08 -12.08
N PRO A 165 21.50 -9.74 -12.17
CA PRO A 165 21.06 -9.12 -13.40
C PRO A 165 22.01 -9.58 -14.53
N CYS A 166 21.43 -10.14 -15.57
CA CYS A 166 22.10 -10.53 -16.81
C CYS A 166 23.04 -11.73 -16.81
N GLY A 167 22.80 -12.76 -16.01
CA GLY A 167 23.53 -14.03 -16.19
C GLY A 167 25.06 -13.94 -16.10
N MET A 168 25.58 -12.91 -15.43
CA MET A 168 27.01 -12.82 -15.11
C MET A 168 27.28 -13.64 -13.86
N GLU A 169 27.92 -14.78 -14.02
CA GLU A 169 28.57 -15.46 -12.92
C GLU A 169 29.63 -14.53 -12.30
N LYS A 170 29.75 -14.51 -10.99
CA LYS A 170 30.89 -13.90 -10.34
C LYS A 170 32.15 -14.60 -10.83
N LEU A 171 32.97 -13.87 -11.59
CA LEU A 171 34.37 -14.21 -11.76
C LEU A 171 35.13 -14.05 -10.45
#